data_e0d65ae759f7e33032be9f235ae93935
#
_entry.id   e0d65ae759f7e33032be9f235ae93935
#
_cell.length_a   1.000
_cell.length_b   1.000
_cell.length_c   1.000
_cell.angle_alpha   90.00
_cell.angle_beta   90.00
_cell.angle_gamma   90.00
#
_symmetry.space_group_name_H-M   'P 1'
#
loop_
_entity.id
_entity.type
_entity.pdbx_description
1 polymer ?
#
loop_
_entity_poly.entity_id
_entity_poly.type
_entity_poly.pdbx_seq_one_letter_code
_entity_poly.pdbx_strand_id
1 'polypeptide(L)'
;MRTLEIMNSNASSDIQGIVTDLLNSRPYSHRQDADSSVAAVITAQSDLRFFSSTFAAVLAQRVLPGTIIVADCTNQVEQPMQMTFSVIPSPAGVLTEVPESKTIRVILVGVKGASSFMNAVARAMQQIDLDDRVGALWTLHDDSRPADESCLEVLLDAWKNTPTASLLGAKQLDWQAESLHNVGLYAGHHNVTSLVVDGEPDQEQYDGRQDVLAVSLSGALVPLATLRTWKGADPWFGTFAESTDLCRRICLGGGRVVVVPQARIAHRRARFEGVRSKNGQPVEDEEGRVDPYLAVREANTKYAYTDVHRSWWPLLWIWSILKALGLAVLCLTRKQPYHACCELALPWRSLLHLPGAWRARARLREQSRVSLKALAALQTTRQQIGQWNDRKRAFLDQRGTVILSPLAKAHLRKRLMRRWGLAIASAVIAFAWIVFLYWNVLRSVFSGASIYSQTLLPTD
;
A
#
# COMPACT_ATOMS: atom_id res chain seq x y z
N MET A 1 -5.33 11.91 31.74
CA MET A 1 -6.58 11.48 31.10
C MET A 1 -7.50 12.71 31.05
N ARG A 2 -7.54 13.42 29.93
CA ARG A 2 -8.57 14.43 29.62
C ARG A 2 -9.03 14.11 28.20
N THR A 3 -10.20 13.54 28.14
CA THR A 3 -11.00 13.32 26.95
C THR A 3 -11.25 14.69 26.30
N LEU A 4 -10.70 14.92 25.13
CA LEU A 4 -11.12 16.03 24.28
C LEU A 4 -12.49 15.67 23.73
N GLU A 5 -13.53 16.18 24.36
CA GLU A 5 -14.86 16.28 23.78
C GLU A 5 -14.76 17.12 22.53
N ILE A 6 -15.04 16.49 21.42
CA ILE A 6 -15.19 17.14 20.11
C ILE A 6 -16.43 18.02 20.22
N MET A 7 -16.23 19.34 20.36
CA MET A 7 -17.29 20.31 20.16
C MET A 7 -17.84 20.14 18.76
N ASN A 8 -19.11 19.73 18.67
CA ASN A 8 -19.93 19.83 17.47
C ASN A 8 -20.12 21.29 17.09
N SER A 9 -19.19 21.83 16.30
CA SER A 9 -19.46 23.00 15.48
C SER A 9 -19.79 22.48 14.07
N ASN A 10 -20.71 23.10 13.37
CA ASN A 10 -21.09 22.83 11.97
C ASN A 10 -19.82 22.70 11.13
N ALA A 11 -19.25 21.49 11.06
CA ALA A 11 -18.09 21.23 10.23
C ALA A 11 -18.56 21.36 8.79
N SER A 12 -17.94 22.28 8.05
CA SER A 12 -18.20 22.43 6.63
C SER A 12 -17.99 21.08 5.97
N SER A 13 -18.98 20.62 5.23
CA SER A 13 -19.00 19.31 4.61
C SER A 13 -18.18 19.25 3.31
N ASP A 14 -17.55 20.37 2.93
CA ASP A 14 -16.76 20.50 1.71
C ASP A 14 -15.25 20.74 2.00
N ILE A 15 -14.42 20.38 1.03
CA ILE A 15 -12.96 20.52 1.13
C ILE A 15 -12.54 21.97 1.32
N GLN A 16 -13.18 22.90 0.62
CA GLN A 16 -12.85 24.32 0.68
C GLN A 16 -13.10 24.89 2.07
N GLY A 17 -14.26 24.58 2.66
CA GLY A 17 -14.59 25.01 3.99
C GLY A 17 -13.61 24.45 5.03
N ILE A 18 -13.29 23.13 4.98
CA ILE A 18 -12.33 22.51 5.90
C ILE A 18 -10.96 23.22 5.80
N VAL A 19 -10.46 23.46 4.59
CA VAL A 19 -9.17 24.13 4.39
C VAL A 19 -9.21 25.55 4.94
N THR A 20 -10.26 26.32 4.63
CA THR A 20 -10.43 27.71 5.09
C THR A 20 -10.52 27.79 6.63
N ASP A 21 -11.30 26.91 7.25
CA ASP A 21 -11.46 26.87 8.69
C ASP A 21 -10.14 26.54 9.40
N LEU A 22 -9.38 25.57 8.88
CA LEU A 22 -8.06 25.21 9.43
C LEU A 22 -7.02 26.30 9.24
N LEU A 23 -7.03 27.02 8.13
CA LEU A 23 -6.14 28.18 7.93
C LEU A 23 -6.48 29.33 8.85
N ASN A 24 -7.77 29.62 9.08
CA ASN A 24 -8.23 30.69 9.96
C ASN A 24 -8.01 30.37 11.45
N SER A 25 -8.15 29.10 11.83
CA SER A 25 -7.96 28.64 13.22
C SER A 25 -6.51 28.30 13.57
N ARG A 26 -5.59 28.41 12.60
CA ARG A 26 -4.20 28.05 12.79
C ARG A 26 -3.55 28.90 13.90
N PRO A 27 -2.97 28.26 14.95
CA PRO A 27 -2.25 28.99 15.97
C PRO A 27 -0.98 29.61 15.36
N TYR A 28 -0.73 30.87 15.71
CA TYR A 28 0.54 31.50 15.37
C TYR A 28 1.69 30.79 16.08
N SER A 29 2.62 30.23 15.32
CA SER A 29 3.78 29.52 15.86
C SER A 29 5.09 30.21 15.47
N HIS A 30 5.86 30.63 16.46
CA HIS A 30 7.19 31.22 16.26
C HIS A 30 8.28 30.17 15.88
N ARG A 31 7.92 28.88 15.82
CA ARG A 31 8.88 27.78 15.57
C ARG A 31 8.75 27.17 14.18
N GLN A 32 7.99 27.78 13.29
CA GLN A 32 7.81 27.27 11.95
C GLN A 32 8.65 28.04 10.94
N ASP A 33 9.29 27.30 10.05
CA ASP A 33 9.96 27.81 8.85
C ASP A 33 9.23 27.31 7.59
N ALA A 34 9.63 27.76 6.42
CA ALA A 34 9.11 27.28 5.15
C ALA A 34 10.25 27.03 4.16
N ASP A 35 10.17 25.91 3.46
CA ASP A 35 11.11 25.52 2.40
C ASP A 35 10.41 25.62 1.02
N SER A 36 10.81 26.61 0.22
CA SER A 36 10.25 26.84 -1.11
C SER A 36 10.70 25.79 -2.13
N SER A 37 11.65 24.93 -1.81
CA SER A 37 12.11 23.86 -2.70
C SER A 37 11.16 22.65 -2.70
N VAL A 38 10.12 22.64 -1.85
CA VAL A 38 9.17 21.53 -1.73
C VAL A 38 7.73 22.02 -1.87
N ALA A 39 6.94 21.26 -2.62
CA ALA A 39 5.49 21.35 -2.63
C ALA A 39 4.88 20.07 -2.02
N ALA A 40 3.94 20.22 -1.07
CA ALA A 40 3.13 19.10 -0.60
C ALA A 40 1.93 18.91 -1.53
N VAL A 41 1.60 17.65 -1.84
CA VAL A 41 0.38 17.29 -2.59
C VAL A 41 -0.43 16.33 -1.77
N ILE A 42 -1.63 16.75 -1.36
CA ILE A 42 -2.58 15.96 -0.58
C ILE A 42 -3.75 15.60 -1.49
N THR A 43 -4.00 14.32 -1.72
CA THR A 43 -5.19 13.88 -2.49
C THR A 43 -6.38 13.73 -1.56
N ALA A 44 -7.49 14.40 -1.84
CA ALA A 44 -8.73 14.30 -1.08
C ALA A 44 -9.75 13.42 -1.82
N GLN A 45 -10.30 12.42 -1.14
CA GLN A 45 -11.35 11.52 -1.62
C GLN A 45 -12.72 11.97 -1.10
N SER A 46 -13.79 11.30 -1.52
CA SER A 46 -15.16 11.60 -1.05
C SER A 46 -15.36 11.37 0.46
N ASP A 47 -14.53 10.52 1.07
CA ASP A 47 -14.50 10.30 2.51
C ASP A 47 -13.54 11.30 3.17
N LEU A 48 -14.07 12.41 3.66
CA LEU A 48 -13.30 13.49 4.28
C LEU A 48 -13.01 13.29 5.77
N ARG A 49 -13.42 12.17 6.37
CA ARG A 49 -13.24 11.91 7.82
C ARG A 49 -11.80 12.06 8.32
N PHE A 50 -10.82 11.80 7.47
CA PHE A 50 -9.40 11.84 7.83
C PHE A 50 -8.69 13.09 7.29
N PHE A 51 -9.26 13.76 6.28
CA PHE A 51 -8.63 14.88 5.58
C PHE A 51 -8.28 16.04 6.50
N SER A 52 -9.21 16.44 7.39
CA SER A 52 -8.99 17.52 8.35
C SER A 52 -7.76 17.26 9.24
N SER A 53 -7.64 16.04 9.78
CA SER A 53 -6.48 15.64 10.60
C SER A 53 -5.18 15.63 9.81
N THR A 54 -5.22 15.18 8.55
CA THR A 54 -4.04 15.15 7.67
C THR A 54 -3.58 16.56 7.31
N PHE A 55 -4.51 17.43 6.90
CA PHE A 55 -4.18 18.81 6.55
C PHE A 55 -3.68 19.60 7.76
N ALA A 56 -4.32 19.45 8.93
CA ALA A 56 -3.85 20.05 10.18
C ALA A 56 -2.44 19.58 10.56
N ALA A 57 -2.11 18.31 10.41
CA ALA A 57 -0.78 17.78 10.69
C ALA A 57 0.30 18.30 9.73
N VAL A 58 -0.07 18.59 8.47
CA VAL A 58 0.82 19.27 7.51
C VAL A 58 1.06 20.72 7.92
N LEU A 59 0.02 21.43 8.37
CA LEU A 59 0.15 22.79 8.87
C LEU A 59 0.94 22.89 10.19
N ALA A 60 1.02 21.82 10.96
CA ALA A 60 1.77 21.74 12.21
C ALA A 60 3.25 21.41 12.04
N GLN A 61 3.76 21.18 10.83
CA GLN A 61 5.18 20.86 10.60
C GLN A 61 6.08 22.02 11.00
N ARG A 62 7.26 21.71 11.53
CA ARG A 62 8.31 22.71 11.86
C ARG A 62 8.84 23.41 10.61
N VAL A 63 9.00 22.65 9.53
CA VAL A 63 9.33 23.18 8.20
C VAL A 63 8.12 22.92 7.30
N LEU A 64 7.49 24.00 6.85
CA LEU A 64 6.34 23.93 5.94
C LEU A 64 6.80 23.87 4.49
N PRO A 65 6.10 23.15 3.62
CA PRO A 65 6.32 23.26 2.18
C PRO A 65 5.93 24.66 1.68
N GLY A 66 6.69 25.24 0.76
CA GLY A 66 6.37 26.56 0.19
C GLY A 66 5.05 26.61 -0.59
N THR A 67 4.56 25.44 -1.01
CA THR A 67 3.26 25.28 -1.67
C THR A 67 2.57 24.02 -1.14
N ILE A 68 1.28 24.12 -0.79
CA ILE A 68 0.43 22.99 -0.42
C ILE A 68 -0.66 22.87 -1.48
N ILE A 69 -0.74 21.72 -2.12
CA ILE A 69 -1.71 21.45 -3.19
C ILE A 69 -2.69 20.43 -2.66
N VAL A 70 -3.97 20.75 -2.68
CA VAL A 70 -5.06 19.82 -2.36
C VAL A 70 -5.70 19.38 -3.67
N ALA A 71 -5.44 18.12 -4.05
CA ALA A 71 -5.97 17.50 -5.25
C ALA A 71 -7.34 16.88 -4.95
N ASP A 72 -8.40 17.57 -5.30
CA ASP A 72 -9.78 17.15 -5.06
C ASP A 72 -10.23 16.08 -6.06
N CYS A 73 -10.38 14.85 -5.61
CA CYS A 73 -10.94 13.73 -6.37
C CYS A 73 -12.48 13.64 -6.26
N THR A 74 -13.12 14.53 -5.49
CA THR A 74 -14.57 14.51 -5.23
C THR A 74 -15.38 15.25 -6.30
N ASN A 75 -14.73 16.07 -7.11
CA ASN A 75 -15.31 17.02 -8.07
C ASN A 75 -16.08 18.18 -7.43
N GLN A 76 -15.77 18.58 -6.21
CA GLN A 76 -16.34 19.77 -5.56
C GLN A 76 -15.64 21.05 -6.05
N VAL A 77 -14.36 20.99 -6.38
CA VAL A 77 -13.57 22.11 -6.88
C VAL A 77 -13.63 22.12 -8.41
N GLU A 78 -14.36 23.06 -8.99
CA GLU A 78 -14.50 23.20 -10.45
C GLU A 78 -13.33 23.97 -11.09
N GLN A 79 -12.84 25.02 -10.40
CA GLN A 79 -11.72 25.84 -10.85
C GLN A 79 -10.65 25.93 -9.77
N PRO A 80 -9.37 25.96 -10.15
CA PRO A 80 -8.28 26.10 -9.18
C PRO A 80 -8.48 27.34 -8.31
N MET A 81 -8.38 27.15 -7.00
CA MET A 81 -8.50 28.23 -6.01
C MET A 81 -7.18 28.34 -5.26
N GLN A 82 -6.71 29.58 -5.07
CA GLN A 82 -5.47 29.84 -4.34
C GLN A 82 -5.74 30.69 -3.11
N MET A 83 -5.14 30.28 -2.00
CA MET A 83 -5.06 31.00 -0.74
C MET A 83 -3.60 31.15 -0.33
N THR A 84 -3.29 32.13 0.51
CA THR A 84 -1.94 32.33 1.03
C THR A 84 -1.97 32.63 2.51
N PHE A 85 -0.94 32.20 3.21
CA PHE A 85 -0.66 32.63 4.57
C PHE A 85 0.85 32.81 4.77
N SER A 86 1.25 33.54 5.81
CA SER A 86 2.64 33.82 6.09
C SER A 86 3.10 33.21 7.41
N VAL A 87 4.37 32.83 7.44
CA VAL A 87 5.08 32.41 8.64
C VAL A 87 6.31 33.25 8.85
N ILE A 88 6.64 33.50 10.11
CA ILE A 88 7.88 34.20 10.48
C ILE A 88 8.78 33.17 11.13
N PRO A 89 9.92 32.80 10.50
CA PRO A 89 10.85 31.83 11.08
C PRO A 89 11.35 32.29 12.45
N SER A 90 11.51 31.36 13.37
CA SER A 90 12.16 31.67 14.65
C SER A 90 13.66 31.84 14.43
N PRO A 91 14.27 32.95 14.85
CA PRO A 91 15.70 33.15 14.68
C PRO A 91 16.50 32.11 15.47
N ALA A 92 17.44 31.47 14.82
CA ALA A 92 18.45 30.64 15.47
C ALA A 92 19.56 31.54 16.06
N GLY A 93 19.42 31.99 17.30
CA GLY A 93 20.45 32.77 17.98
C GLY A 93 20.04 34.20 18.36
N VAL A 94 21.02 35.03 18.73
CA VAL A 94 20.80 36.43 19.12
C VAL A 94 20.32 37.23 17.89
N LEU A 95 19.16 37.88 18.00
CA LEU A 95 18.57 38.68 16.95
C LEU A 95 19.47 39.82 16.52
N THR A 96 20.07 39.72 15.37
CA THR A 96 20.71 40.86 14.66
C THR A 96 19.81 41.41 13.57
N GLU A 97 18.81 40.60 13.07
CA GLU A 97 17.88 41.03 12.03
C GLU A 97 16.47 40.45 12.30
N VAL A 98 15.45 41.20 11.89
CA VAL A 98 14.05 40.70 11.93
C VAL A 98 13.91 39.65 10.83
N PRO A 99 13.54 38.39 11.14
CA PRO A 99 13.40 37.36 10.13
C PRO A 99 12.32 37.75 9.10
N GLU A 100 12.66 37.59 7.83
CA GLU A 100 11.71 37.84 6.74
C GLU A 100 10.53 36.87 6.80
N SER A 101 9.35 37.42 6.61
CA SER A 101 8.12 36.63 6.50
C SER A 101 8.15 35.79 5.22
N LYS A 102 7.93 34.48 5.35
CA LYS A 102 7.81 33.56 4.22
C LYS A 102 6.34 33.29 3.92
N THR A 103 5.93 33.45 2.67
CA THR A 103 4.55 33.23 2.21
C THR A 103 4.41 31.83 1.68
N ILE A 104 3.39 31.09 2.15
CA ILE A 104 3.01 29.77 1.72
C ILE A 104 1.76 29.84 0.88
N ARG A 105 1.77 29.17 -0.27
CA ARG A 105 0.61 29.07 -1.16
C ARG A 105 -0.17 27.79 -0.88
N VAL A 106 -1.48 27.87 -0.77
CA VAL A 106 -2.39 26.72 -0.68
C VAL A 106 -3.27 26.74 -1.93
N ILE A 107 -3.21 25.68 -2.72
CA ILE A 107 -3.93 25.60 -4.01
C ILE A 107 -4.86 24.40 -3.95
N LEU A 108 -6.16 24.62 -4.14
CA LEU A 108 -7.17 23.59 -4.31
C LEU A 108 -7.39 23.38 -5.81
N VAL A 109 -7.33 22.13 -6.28
CA VAL A 109 -7.51 21.81 -7.70
C VAL A 109 -8.32 20.53 -7.89
N GLY A 110 -9.32 20.56 -8.75
CA GLY A 110 -10.13 19.40 -9.09
C GLY A 110 -9.39 18.43 -10.03
N VAL A 111 -9.34 17.15 -9.66
CA VAL A 111 -8.65 16.09 -10.44
C VAL A 111 -9.63 15.00 -10.87
N LYS A 112 -10.70 15.41 -11.51
CA LYS A 112 -11.80 14.55 -11.95
C LYS A 112 -11.32 13.30 -12.68
N GLY A 113 -11.87 12.13 -12.28
CA GLY A 113 -11.60 10.85 -12.94
C GLY A 113 -10.18 10.32 -12.71
N ALA A 114 -9.51 10.72 -11.65
CA ALA A 114 -8.24 10.11 -11.25
C ALA A 114 -8.45 8.64 -10.87
N SER A 115 -7.65 7.74 -11.47
CA SER A 115 -7.79 6.29 -11.32
C SER A 115 -6.90 5.70 -10.22
N SER A 116 -5.91 6.45 -9.77
CA SER A 116 -4.97 6.07 -8.71
C SER A 116 -4.40 7.30 -8.02
N PHE A 117 -3.69 7.10 -6.91
CA PHE A 117 -3.09 8.17 -6.14
C PHE A 117 -2.13 9.03 -6.97
N MET A 118 -1.13 8.41 -7.58
CA MET A 118 -0.15 9.17 -8.38
C MET A 118 -0.75 9.71 -9.68
N ASN A 119 -1.84 9.13 -10.17
CA ASN A 119 -2.59 9.74 -11.28
C ASN A 119 -3.28 11.03 -10.84
N ALA A 120 -3.83 11.09 -9.61
CA ALA A 120 -4.37 12.33 -9.05
C ALA A 120 -3.28 13.39 -8.87
N VAL A 121 -2.12 13.02 -8.31
CA VAL A 121 -0.95 13.91 -8.19
C VAL A 121 -0.53 14.44 -9.56
N ALA A 122 -0.38 13.57 -10.56
CA ALA A 122 0.03 13.98 -11.91
C ALA A 122 -0.97 14.94 -12.57
N ARG A 123 -2.28 14.72 -12.40
CA ARG A 123 -3.33 15.61 -12.91
C ARG A 123 -3.35 16.96 -12.21
N ALA A 124 -3.13 16.99 -10.89
CA ALA A 124 -3.00 18.25 -10.16
C ALA A 124 -1.81 19.06 -10.68
N MET A 125 -0.66 18.40 -10.86
CA MET A 125 0.56 19.02 -11.36
C MET A 125 0.45 19.58 -12.79
N GLN A 126 -0.46 19.04 -13.61
CA GLN A 126 -0.71 19.55 -14.97
C GLN A 126 -1.54 20.83 -14.99
N GLN A 127 -2.25 21.13 -13.91
CA GLN A 127 -3.15 22.29 -13.82
C GLN A 127 -2.56 23.47 -13.05
N ILE A 128 -1.40 23.29 -12.44
CA ILE A 128 -0.75 24.25 -11.54
C ILE A 128 0.60 24.64 -12.10
N ASP A 129 0.85 25.94 -12.14
CA ASP A 129 2.18 26.46 -12.40
C ASP A 129 2.97 26.50 -11.08
N LEU A 130 3.96 25.61 -10.97
CA LEU A 130 4.86 25.56 -9.81
C LEU A 130 5.95 26.60 -9.94
N ASP A 131 6.37 27.13 -8.81
CA ASP A 131 7.57 27.96 -8.73
C ASP A 131 8.81 27.14 -9.19
N ASP A 132 9.70 27.77 -9.98
CA ASP A 132 10.91 27.13 -10.49
C ASP A 132 11.84 26.60 -9.38
N ARG A 133 11.70 27.13 -8.16
CA ARG A 133 12.44 26.69 -6.98
C ARG A 133 12.00 25.32 -6.46
N VAL A 134 10.81 24.84 -6.82
CA VAL A 134 10.30 23.55 -6.36
C VAL A 134 11.08 22.42 -7.03
N GLY A 135 11.86 21.72 -6.25
CA GLY A 135 12.68 20.57 -6.67
C GLY A 135 12.08 19.19 -6.32
N ALA A 136 11.17 19.13 -5.33
CA ALA A 136 10.57 17.88 -4.88
C ALA A 136 9.10 18.04 -4.51
N LEU A 137 8.35 16.91 -4.58
CA LEU A 137 6.99 16.78 -4.08
C LEU A 137 6.98 15.92 -2.82
N TRP A 138 6.31 16.39 -1.79
CA TRP A 138 5.91 15.59 -0.64
C TRP A 138 4.48 15.10 -0.85
N THR A 139 4.31 13.81 -1.11
CA THR A 139 3.02 13.24 -1.53
C THR A 139 2.30 12.61 -0.34
N LEU A 140 1.03 12.95 -0.13
CA LEU A 140 0.20 12.52 0.99
C LEU A 140 -1.20 12.10 0.50
N HIS A 141 -1.74 11.06 1.13
CA HIS A 141 -3.16 10.73 1.07
C HIS A 141 -3.94 11.52 2.13
N ASP A 142 -5.24 11.71 1.93
CA ASP A 142 -6.13 12.30 2.92
C ASP A 142 -6.22 11.50 4.23
N ASP A 143 -5.89 10.21 4.18
CA ASP A 143 -5.84 9.28 5.32
C ASP A 143 -4.41 8.93 5.77
N SER A 144 -3.43 9.81 5.45
CA SER A 144 -2.04 9.66 5.86
C SER A 144 -1.48 10.98 6.37
N ARG A 145 -1.29 11.08 7.65
CA ARG A 145 -0.79 12.28 8.31
C ARG A 145 0.63 12.10 8.82
N PRO A 146 1.46 13.14 8.80
CA PRO A 146 2.70 13.15 9.60
C PRO A 146 2.41 12.75 11.06
N ALA A 147 3.21 11.86 11.61
CA ALA A 147 3.05 11.40 12.98
C ALA A 147 3.58 12.41 14.01
N ASP A 148 4.50 13.28 13.57
CA ASP A 148 5.11 14.33 14.37
C ASP A 148 5.39 15.59 13.52
N GLU A 149 5.79 16.67 14.19
CA GLU A 149 6.04 17.99 13.58
C GLU A 149 7.37 18.05 12.79
N SER A 150 8.23 17.06 12.89
CA SER A 150 9.55 17.04 12.27
C SER A 150 9.62 16.18 10.99
N CYS A 151 8.54 15.53 10.61
CA CYS A 151 8.53 14.56 9.53
C CYS A 151 9.09 15.11 8.20
N LEU A 152 8.64 16.30 7.77
CA LEU A 152 9.14 16.93 6.55
C LEU A 152 10.58 17.40 6.70
N GLU A 153 10.94 17.99 7.82
CA GLU A 153 12.32 18.42 8.13
C GLU A 153 13.31 17.26 7.98
N VAL A 154 12.99 16.11 8.58
CA VAL A 154 13.81 14.88 8.50
C VAL A 154 13.94 14.37 7.07
N LEU A 155 12.85 14.40 6.28
CA LEU A 155 12.90 14.01 4.86
C LEU A 155 13.77 14.94 4.03
N LEU A 156 13.70 16.25 4.29
CA LEU A 156 14.51 17.26 3.60
C LEU A 156 15.99 17.11 3.94
N ASP A 157 16.32 16.88 5.20
CA ASP A 157 17.71 16.65 5.63
C ASP A 157 18.23 15.35 5.04
N ALA A 158 17.44 14.28 5.02
CA ALA A 158 17.81 13.05 4.35
C ALA A 158 18.04 13.25 2.84
N TRP A 159 17.22 14.07 2.17
CA TRP A 159 17.38 14.40 0.75
C TRP A 159 18.67 15.18 0.48
N LYS A 160 18.97 16.18 1.32
CA LYS A 160 20.22 16.97 1.23
C LYS A 160 21.46 16.10 1.46
N ASN A 161 21.38 15.19 2.45
CA ASN A 161 22.50 14.32 2.84
C ASN A 161 22.64 13.06 1.96
N THR A 162 21.65 12.74 1.12
CA THR A 162 21.67 11.57 0.23
C THR A 162 21.34 11.98 -1.21
N PRO A 163 22.22 12.72 -1.90
CA PRO A 163 21.94 13.25 -3.25
C PRO A 163 21.74 12.16 -4.31
N THR A 164 22.14 10.92 -4.02
CA THR A 164 21.90 9.75 -4.88
C THR A 164 20.50 9.15 -4.74
N ALA A 165 19.74 9.55 -3.72
CA ALA A 165 18.37 9.05 -3.54
C ALA A 165 17.45 9.65 -4.61
N SER A 166 16.81 8.78 -5.38
CA SER A 166 15.82 9.15 -6.37
C SER A 166 14.41 9.23 -5.78
N LEU A 167 14.18 8.61 -4.64
CA LEU A 167 12.92 8.64 -3.91
C LEU A 167 13.18 8.31 -2.43
N LEU A 168 12.60 9.11 -1.53
CA LEU A 168 12.70 8.91 -0.09
C LEU A 168 11.30 8.62 0.46
N GLY A 169 11.16 7.51 1.20
CA GLY A 169 9.90 7.13 1.85
C GLY A 169 9.99 7.23 3.35
N ALA A 170 8.88 7.56 3.99
CA ALA A 170 8.76 7.57 5.44
C ALA A 170 8.34 6.19 6.00
N LYS A 171 8.69 5.91 7.26
CA LYS A 171 8.17 4.79 8.04
C LYS A 171 6.65 4.92 8.16
N GLN A 172 5.92 3.85 7.91
CA GLN A 172 4.47 3.81 7.99
C GLN A 172 4.03 3.20 9.30
N LEU A 173 3.21 3.92 10.04
CA LEU A 173 2.61 3.52 11.32
C LEU A 173 1.09 3.42 11.17
N ASP A 174 0.43 2.83 12.16
CA ASP A 174 -1.03 2.88 12.29
C ASP A 174 -1.52 4.32 12.54
N TRP A 175 -2.84 4.53 12.55
CA TRP A 175 -3.41 5.87 12.70
C TRP A 175 -3.08 6.51 14.06
N GLN A 176 -2.86 5.72 15.10
CA GLN A 176 -2.44 6.16 16.43
C GLN A 176 -0.94 6.44 16.52
N ALA A 177 -0.17 6.06 15.51
CA ALA A 177 1.30 6.14 15.45
C ALA A 177 2.01 5.27 16.52
N GLU A 178 1.39 4.15 16.91
CA GLU A 178 1.90 3.24 17.95
C GLU A 178 2.48 1.95 17.37
N SER A 179 1.92 1.46 16.26
CA SER A 179 2.33 0.19 15.66
C SER A 179 2.76 0.32 14.21
N LEU A 180 3.65 -0.59 13.79
CA LEU A 180 4.26 -0.60 12.48
C LEU A 180 3.33 -1.19 11.42
N HIS A 181 3.29 -0.53 10.26
CA HIS A 181 2.72 -1.07 9.03
C HIS A 181 3.81 -1.45 8.03
N ASN A 182 4.80 -0.57 7.84
CA ASN A 182 5.82 -0.78 6.82
C ASN A 182 7.06 0.09 7.07
N VAL A 183 8.25 -0.51 6.88
CA VAL A 183 9.55 0.18 6.87
C VAL A 183 10.30 -0.23 5.60
N GLY A 184 9.67 0.03 4.45
CA GLY A 184 10.19 -0.39 3.14
C GLY A 184 9.85 -1.84 2.77
N LEU A 185 9.89 -2.10 1.47
CA LEU A 185 9.59 -3.38 0.85
C LEU A 185 10.83 -3.90 0.12
N TYR A 186 11.02 -5.20 0.16
CA TYR A 186 12.17 -5.89 -0.42
C TYR A 186 11.75 -6.77 -1.59
N ALA A 187 12.68 -7.03 -2.51
CA ALA A 187 12.44 -7.93 -3.62
C ALA A 187 12.28 -9.38 -3.11
N GLY A 188 11.22 -10.05 -3.56
CA GLY A 188 11.01 -11.47 -3.41
C GLY A 188 11.09 -12.18 -4.75
N HIS A 189 10.77 -13.49 -4.77
CA HIS A 189 10.71 -14.25 -6.00
C HIS A 189 9.41 -13.93 -6.75
N HIS A 190 9.46 -13.03 -7.73
CA HIS A 190 8.32 -12.49 -8.49
C HIS A 190 7.24 -11.80 -7.64
N ASN A 191 7.61 -11.34 -6.47
CA ASN A 191 6.75 -10.59 -5.56
C ASN A 191 7.56 -9.55 -4.77
N VAL A 192 6.87 -8.86 -3.88
CA VAL A 192 7.45 -7.92 -2.92
C VAL A 192 7.17 -8.41 -1.51
N THR A 193 8.14 -8.26 -0.62
CA THR A 193 8.06 -8.78 0.76
C THR A 193 8.36 -7.66 1.75
N SER A 194 7.51 -7.53 2.77
CA SER A 194 7.80 -6.75 3.97
C SER A 194 8.47 -7.65 5.01
N LEU A 195 9.42 -7.10 5.75
CA LEU A 195 10.01 -7.75 6.93
C LEU A 195 9.30 -7.35 8.24
N VAL A 196 8.41 -6.36 8.17
CA VAL A 196 7.59 -5.91 9.29
C VAL A 196 6.42 -6.88 9.47
N VAL A 197 6.11 -7.23 10.72
CA VAL A 197 4.84 -7.87 11.08
C VAL A 197 3.83 -6.75 11.33
N ASP A 198 2.81 -6.66 10.48
CA ASP A 198 1.81 -5.61 10.51
C ASP A 198 1.14 -5.54 11.91
N GLY A 199 1.22 -4.36 12.54
CA GLY A 199 0.68 -4.11 13.88
C GLY A 199 1.63 -4.45 15.05
N GLU A 200 2.92 -4.81 14.81
CA GLU A 200 3.91 -4.89 15.88
C GLU A 200 4.32 -3.48 16.36
N PRO A 201 4.69 -3.31 17.65
CA PRO A 201 5.11 -2.01 18.17
C PRO A 201 6.42 -1.55 17.50
N ASP A 202 6.55 -0.23 17.32
CA ASP A 202 7.78 0.38 16.83
C ASP A 202 8.83 0.45 17.96
N GLN A 203 9.89 -0.32 17.80
CA GLN A 203 11.06 -0.37 18.69
C GLN A 203 12.35 -0.08 17.91
N GLU A 204 12.24 0.60 16.76
CA GLU A 204 13.34 0.93 15.86
C GLU A 204 14.08 -0.30 15.30
N GLN A 205 13.49 -1.48 15.44
CA GLN A 205 14.08 -2.78 15.07
C GLN A 205 14.35 -2.96 13.57
N TYR A 206 13.83 -2.07 12.72
CA TYR A 206 14.03 -2.10 11.26
C TYR A 206 14.81 -0.90 10.73
N ASP A 207 15.29 0.00 11.56
CA ASP A 207 15.87 1.29 11.16
C ASP A 207 17.29 1.16 10.58
N GLY A 208 17.93 0.00 10.74
CA GLY A 208 19.30 -0.24 10.30
C GLY A 208 19.47 -0.40 8.77
N ARG A 209 18.42 -0.65 7.99
CA ARG A 209 18.50 -0.83 6.54
C ARG A 209 17.68 0.21 5.81
N GLN A 210 18.35 1.10 5.11
CA GLN A 210 17.72 2.22 4.41
C GLN A 210 17.43 1.92 2.93
N ASP A 211 18.30 1.16 2.23
CA ASP A 211 18.10 0.78 0.84
C ASP A 211 17.05 -0.31 0.70
N VAL A 212 15.99 -0.02 -0.04
CA VAL A 212 14.84 -0.89 -0.21
C VAL A 212 14.39 -0.94 -1.67
N LEU A 213 13.63 -1.96 -2.06
CA LEU A 213 13.03 -2.03 -3.39
C LEU A 213 11.93 -0.98 -3.57
N ALA A 214 11.09 -0.82 -2.57
CA ALA A 214 9.98 0.11 -2.65
C ALA A 214 9.60 0.65 -1.27
N VAL A 215 8.98 1.83 -1.29
CA VAL A 215 8.38 2.51 -0.14
C VAL A 215 6.94 2.89 -0.47
N SER A 216 6.15 3.20 0.54
CA SER A 216 4.84 3.83 0.33
C SER A 216 5.04 5.21 -0.31
N LEU A 217 4.23 5.53 -1.34
CA LEU A 217 4.21 6.89 -1.90
C LEU A 217 3.43 7.87 -1.02
N SER A 218 2.66 7.35 -0.06
CA SER A 218 2.01 8.17 0.96
C SER A 218 3.04 8.58 2.01
N GLY A 219 3.31 9.87 2.11
CA GLY A 219 4.38 10.44 2.94
C GLY A 219 5.76 10.39 2.30
N ALA A 220 5.87 10.13 1.00
CA ALA A 220 7.16 10.11 0.30
C ALA A 220 7.59 11.50 -0.18
N LEU A 221 8.88 11.76 -0.13
CA LEU A 221 9.51 12.90 -0.81
C LEU A 221 10.06 12.42 -2.16
N VAL A 222 9.49 12.96 -3.25
CA VAL A 222 9.81 12.54 -4.62
C VAL A 222 10.38 13.72 -5.39
N PRO A 223 11.69 13.72 -5.71
CA PRO A 223 12.28 14.75 -6.56
C PRO A 223 11.56 14.86 -7.91
N LEU A 224 11.29 16.06 -8.39
CA LEU A 224 10.62 16.28 -9.68
C LEU A 224 11.40 15.67 -10.85
N ALA A 225 12.73 15.68 -10.77
CA ALA A 225 13.59 15.00 -11.75
C ALA A 225 13.26 13.50 -11.85
N THR A 226 12.97 12.85 -10.73
CA THR A 226 12.53 11.46 -10.70
C THR A 226 11.21 11.27 -11.44
N LEU A 227 10.20 12.09 -11.13
CA LEU A 227 8.90 11.99 -11.80
C LEU A 227 8.99 12.23 -13.32
N ARG A 228 9.84 13.17 -13.75
CA ARG A 228 10.09 13.44 -15.16
C ARG A 228 10.80 12.28 -15.85
N THR A 229 11.86 11.73 -15.23
CA THR A 229 12.67 10.65 -15.80
C THR A 229 11.87 9.35 -15.96
N TRP A 230 11.13 8.95 -14.92
CA TRP A 230 10.37 7.69 -14.93
C TRP A 230 8.89 7.86 -15.29
N LYS A 231 8.46 9.08 -15.71
CA LYS A 231 7.09 9.40 -16.15
C LYS A 231 6.02 9.02 -15.11
N GLY A 232 6.36 9.16 -13.81
CA GLY A 232 5.47 8.86 -12.70
C GLY A 232 5.08 7.39 -12.57
N ALA A 233 4.05 7.10 -11.76
CA ALA A 233 3.50 5.75 -11.60
C ALA A 233 2.58 5.36 -12.76
N ASP A 234 2.47 4.07 -13.05
CA ASP A 234 1.57 3.54 -14.07
C ASP A 234 0.18 3.23 -13.45
N PRO A 235 -0.88 3.95 -13.84
CA PRO A 235 -2.22 3.75 -13.28
C PRO A 235 -2.77 2.32 -13.47
N TRP A 236 -2.27 1.57 -14.45
CA TRP A 236 -2.70 0.19 -14.68
C TRP A 236 -2.47 -0.72 -13.47
N PHE A 237 -1.44 -0.45 -12.67
CA PHE A 237 -1.17 -1.24 -11.45
C PHE A 237 -2.22 -0.97 -10.36
N GLY A 238 -2.86 0.20 -10.36
CA GLY A 238 -3.82 0.60 -9.34
C GLY A 238 -3.16 0.90 -7.99
N THR A 239 -3.96 1.27 -7.01
CA THR A 239 -3.54 1.79 -5.71
C THR A 239 -2.58 0.86 -4.93
N PHE A 240 -2.74 -0.47 -5.08
CA PHE A 240 -1.95 -1.43 -4.28
C PHE A 240 -0.62 -1.86 -4.89
N ALA A 241 -0.30 -1.46 -6.12
CA ALA A 241 0.95 -1.84 -6.78
C ALA A 241 1.66 -0.70 -7.52
N GLU A 242 1.06 0.50 -7.61
CA GLU A 242 1.67 1.63 -8.33
C GLU A 242 2.98 2.10 -7.68
N SER A 243 3.07 2.11 -6.35
CA SER A 243 4.30 2.43 -5.63
C SER A 243 5.40 1.41 -5.90
N THR A 244 5.05 0.15 -5.84
CA THR A 244 5.99 -0.96 -6.06
C THR A 244 6.54 -0.96 -7.49
N ASP A 245 5.67 -0.69 -8.49
CA ASP A 245 6.10 -0.60 -9.88
C ASP A 245 7.02 0.59 -10.12
N LEU A 246 6.64 1.78 -9.66
CA LEU A 246 7.46 2.99 -9.81
C LEU A 246 8.83 2.80 -9.17
N CYS A 247 8.88 2.36 -7.91
CA CYS A 247 10.14 2.15 -7.20
C CYS A 247 11.02 1.08 -7.89
N ARG A 248 10.42 -0.03 -8.38
CA ARG A 248 11.15 -1.04 -9.16
C ARG A 248 11.75 -0.46 -10.43
N ARG A 249 11.03 0.38 -11.17
CA ARG A 249 11.53 1.05 -12.38
C ARG A 249 12.67 2.00 -12.06
N ILE A 250 12.58 2.74 -10.96
CA ILE A 250 13.66 3.59 -10.44
C ILE A 250 14.91 2.75 -10.17
N CYS A 251 14.79 1.67 -9.39
CA CYS A 251 15.94 0.79 -9.07
C CYS A 251 16.57 0.17 -10.31
N LEU A 252 15.75 -0.31 -11.25
CA LEU A 252 16.24 -0.90 -12.52
C LEU A 252 16.81 0.15 -13.48
N GLY A 253 16.37 1.39 -13.39
CA GLY A 253 16.90 2.53 -14.13
C GLY A 253 18.22 3.09 -13.57
N GLY A 254 18.73 2.50 -12.47
CA GLY A 254 19.96 2.95 -11.80
C GLY A 254 19.72 4.01 -10.72
N GLY A 255 18.47 4.33 -10.39
CA GLY A 255 18.13 5.17 -9.25
C GLY A 255 18.12 4.39 -7.93
N ARG A 256 18.03 5.11 -6.83
CA ARG A 256 18.07 4.57 -5.47
C ARG A 256 16.79 4.95 -4.71
N VAL A 257 16.15 3.97 -4.11
CA VAL A 257 14.97 4.15 -3.24
C VAL A 257 15.39 3.94 -1.79
N VAL A 258 15.12 4.93 -0.96
CA VAL A 258 15.58 4.97 0.44
C VAL A 258 14.39 5.12 1.36
N VAL A 259 14.34 4.34 2.43
CA VAL A 259 13.44 4.59 3.56
C VAL A 259 14.16 5.44 4.59
N VAL A 260 13.47 6.44 5.12
CA VAL A 260 13.94 7.34 6.19
C VAL A 260 13.14 7.00 7.44
N PRO A 261 13.67 6.13 8.33
CA PRO A 261 12.87 5.60 9.44
C PRO A 261 12.47 6.66 10.47
N GLN A 262 13.25 7.73 10.59
CA GLN A 262 12.97 8.85 11.51
C GLN A 262 11.83 9.74 11.03
N ALA A 263 11.54 9.75 9.71
CA ALA A 263 10.35 10.37 9.17
C ALA A 263 9.18 9.39 9.31
N ARG A 264 8.14 9.77 10.06
CA ARG A 264 7.04 8.88 10.45
C ARG A 264 5.71 9.40 9.92
N ILE A 265 4.95 8.50 9.29
CA ILE A 265 3.61 8.76 8.76
C ILE A 265 2.60 7.84 9.44
N ALA A 266 1.60 8.41 10.06
CA ALA A 266 0.44 7.67 10.55
C ALA A 266 -0.58 7.52 9.40
N HIS A 267 -0.79 6.27 8.95
CA HIS A 267 -1.58 5.97 7.77
C HIS A 267 -2.77 5.06 8.13
N ARG A 268 -3.99 5.57 7.95
CA ARG A 268 -5.22 4.82 8.25
C ARG A 268 -5.43 3.63 7.31
N ARG A 269 -4.88 3.71 6.10
CA ARG A 269 -5.06 2.69 5.05
C ARG A 269 -6.53 2.36 4.79
N ALA A 270 -7.39 3.38 4.72
CA ALA A 270 -8.84 3.24 4.73
C ALA A 270 -9.39 2.27 3.68
N ARG A 271 -8.78 2.21 2.48
CA ARG A 271 -9.13 1.23 1.44
C ARG A 271 -8.67 -0.19 1.77
N PHE A 272 -7.51 -0.33 2.39
CA PHE A 272 -6.95 -1.64 2.76
C PHE A 272 -7.73 -2.24 3.93
N GLU A 273 -8.18 -1.41 4.86
CA GLU A 273 -8.97 -1.85 6.03
C GLU A 273 -10.48 -1.93 5.73
N GLY A 274 -10.89 -1.63 4.51
CA GLY A 274 -12.27 -1.78 4.05
C GLY A 274 -13.24 -0.71 4.56
N VAL A 275 -12.75 0.33 5.25
CA VAL A 275 -13.59 1.44 5.76
C VAL A 275 -13.89 2.50 4.71
N ARG A 276 -13.36 2.33 3.49
CA ARG A 276 -13.60 3.18 2.31
C ARG A 276 -13.86 2.32 1.08
N SER A 277 -14.90 2.64 0.35
CA SER A 277 -15.27 1.94 -0.90
C SER A 277 -14.29 2.23 -2.05
N LYS A 278 -14.42 1.50 -3.16
CA LYS A 278 -13.63 1.75 -4.38
C LYS A 278 -13.82 3.17 -4.94
N ASN A 279 -15.01 3.74 -4.76
CA ASN A 279 -15.38 5.06 -5.25
C ASN A 279 -15.00 6.18 -4.26
N GLY A 280 -14.28 5.86 -3.18
CA GLY A 280 -13.85 6.82 -2.18
C GLY A 280 -14.91 7.20 -1.15
N GLN A 281 -16.08 6.54 -1.14
CA GLN A 281 -17.16 6.79 -0.18
C GLN A 281 -16.85 6.14 1.16
N PRO A 282 -17.25 6.76 2.29
CA PRO A 282 -17.11 6.16 3.61
C PRO A 282 -17.97 4.91 3.75
N VAL A 283 -17.49 3.94 4.52
CA VAL A 283 -18.24 2.78 4.97
C VAL A 283 -18.37 2.89 6.48
N GLU A 284 -19.59 3.04 6.98
CA GLU A 284 -19.87 3.29 8.39
C GLU A 284 -20.10 1.98 9.16
N ASP A 285 -20.79 1.02 8.53
CA ASP A 285 -21.14 -0.25 9.15
C ASP A 285 -20.01 -1.28 9.04
N GLU A 286 -19.77 -2.03 10.11
CA GLU A 286 -18.80 -3.14 10.10
C GLU A 286 -19.17 -4.22 9.09
N GLU A 287 -20.46 -4.48 8.90
CA GLU A 287 -20.98 -5.45 7.93
C GLU A 287 -20.79 -5.00 6.48
N GLY A 288 -20.73 -3.69 6.23
CA GLY A 288 -20.48 -3.07 4.93
C GLY A 288 -19.01 -2.97 4.53
N ARG A 289 -18.06 -3.39 5.38
CA ARG A 289 -16.63 -3.31 5.08
C ARG A 289 -16.29 -4.02 3.78
N VAL A 290 -15.60 -3.30 2.90
CA VAL A 290 -15.16 -3.82 1.60
C VAL A 290 -13.87 -4.60 1.78
N ASP A 291 -13.91 -5.91 1.63
CA ASP A 291 -12.70 -6.74 1.68
C ASP A 291 -11.80 -6.46 0.46
N PRO A 292 -10.59 -5.90 0.65
CA PRO A 292 -9.66 -5.56 -0.43
C PRO A 292 -8.92 -6.78 -1.00
N TYR A 293 -9.16 -7.98 -0.48
CA TYR A 293 -8.41 -9.18 -0.79
C TYR A 293 -8.20 -9.39 -2.30
N LEU A 294 -9.27 -9.34 -3.09
CA LEU A 294 -9.20 -9.51 -4.54
C LEU A 294 -8.29 -8.44 -5.19
N ALA A 295 -8.43 -7.18 -4.80
CA ALA A 295 -7.66 -6.08 -5.39
C ALA A 295 -6.17 -6.18 -5.06
N VAL A 296 -5.83 -6.55 -3.82
CA VAL A 296 -4.44 -6.79 -3.39
C VAL A 296 -3.83 -7.99 -4.13
N ARG A 297 -4.59 -9.09 -4.25
CA ARG A 297 -4.12 -10.29 -4.98
C ARG A 297 -3.93 -10.01 -6.47
N GLU A 298 -4.83 -9.25 -7.08
CA GLU A 298 -4.73 -8.83 -8.48
C GLU A 298 -3.51 -7.93 -8.72
N ALA A 299 -3.23 -6.98 -7.81
CA ALA A 299 -2.03 -6.14 -7.87
C ALA A 299 -0.75 -6.97 -7.82
N ASN A 300 -0.67 -7.96 -6.94
CA ASN A 300 0.46 -8.89 -6.87
C ASN A 300 0.61 -9.73 -8.15
N THR A 301 -0.51 -10.14 -8.74
CA THR A 301 -0.50 -10.89 -10.01
C THR A 301 0.01 -10.03 -11.16
N LYS A 302 -0.46 -8.78 -11.27
CA LYS A 302 0.05 -7.80 -12.24
C LYS A 302 1.56 -7.59 -12.13
N TYR A 303 2.05 -7.45 -10.89
CA TYR A 303 3.49 -7.35 -10.63
C TYR A 303 4.24 -8.59 -11.14
N ALA A 304 3.78 -9.80 -10.83
CA ALA A 304 4.42 -11.05 -11.23
C ALA A 304 4.50 -11.21 -12.76
N TYR A 305 3.42 -10.91 -13.50
CA TYR A 305 3.42 -10.97 -14.97
C TYR A 305 4.40 -9.97 -15.61
N THR A 306 4.64 -8.83 -14.99
CA THR A 306 5.65 -7.87 -15.48
C THR A 306 7.08 -8.28 -15.14
N ASP A 307 7.28 -9.09 -14.12
CA ASP A 307 8.58 -9.59 -13.68
C ASP A 307 9.06 -10.79 -14.52
N VAL A 308 8.15 -11.68 -14.89
CA VAL A 308 8.44 -12.91 -15.63
C VAL A 308 8.52 -12.64 -17.16
N HIS A 309 9.46 -13.28 -17.87
CA HIS A 309 9.53 -13.17 -19.33
C HIS A 309 8.27 -13.74 -19.97
N ARG A 310 7.76 -13.10 -21.04
CA ARG A 310 6.46 -13.46 -21.65
C ARG A 310 6.38 -14.88 -22.21
N SER A 311 7.48 -15.49 -22.63
CA SER A 311 7.49 -16.90 -23.05
C SER A 311 7.08 -17.86 -21.93
N TRP A 312 7.22 -17.43 -20.66
CA TRP A 312 6.82 -18.19 -19.48
C TRP A 312 5.41 -17.90 -19.00
N TRP A 313 4.70 -16.93 -19.60
CA TRP A 313 3.34 -16.58 -19.19
C TRP A 313 2.33 -17.74 -19.25
N PRO A 314 2.34 -18.62 -20.28
CA PRO A 314 1.45 -19.78 -20.28
C PRO A 314 1.71 -20.71 -19.10
N LEU A 315 2.97 -20.97 -18.76
CA LEU A 315 3.34 -21.79 -17.60
C LEU A 315 2.99 -21.10 -16.29
N LEU A 316 3.21 -19.79 -16.18
CA LEU A 316 2.81 -19.00 -15.03
C LEU A 316 1.29 -19.05 -14.83
N TRP A 317 0.52 -19.01 -15.90
CA TRP A 317 -0.93 -19.10 -15.87
C TRP A 317 -1.39 -20.48 -15.40
N ILE A 318 -0.87 -21.57 -15.97
CA ILE A 318 -1.17 -22.95 -15.54
C ILE A 318 -0.82 -23.12 -14.05
N TRP A 319 0.37 -22.64 -13.63
CA TRP A 319 0.77 -22.66 -12.23
C TRP A 319 -0.18 -21.86 -11.34
N SER A 320 -0.68 -20.73 -11.84
CA SER A 320 -1.64 -19.90 -11.10
C SER A 320 -2.97 -20.64 -10.86
N ILE A 321 -3.44 -21.48 -11.79
CA ILE A 321 -4.64 -22.31 -11.63
C ILE A 321 -4.42 -23.35 -10.52
N LEU A 322 -3.29 -24.08 -10.57
CA LEU A 322 -2.98 -25.09 -9.54
C LEU A 322 -2.87 -24.44 -8.15
N LYS A 323 -2.20 -23.29 -8.07
CA LYS A 323 -2.09 -22.52 -6.83
C LYS A 323 -3.45 -22.01 -6.35
N ALA A 324 -4.30 -21.54 -7.25
CA ALA A 324 -5.64 -21.05 -6.94
C ALA A 324 -6.53 -22.16 -6.35
N LEU A 325 -6.49 -23.36 -6.92
CA LEU A 325 -7.21 -24.51 -6.38
C LEU A 325 -6.75 -24.85 -4.96
N GLY A 326 -5.43 -24.96 -4.73
CA GLY A 326 -4.88 -25.24 -3.39
C GLY A 326 -5.24 -24.15 -2.36
N LEU A 327 -5.15 -22.87 -2.75
CA LEU A 327 -5.50 -21.75 -1.87
C LEU A 327 -7.01 -21.65 -1.63
N ALA A 328 -7.84 -21.95 -2.62
CA ALA A 328 -9.29 -21.98 -2.45
C ALA A 328 -9.71 -23.03 -1.43
N VAL A 329 -9.15 -24.26 -1.51
CA VAL A 329 -9.37 -25.30 -0.50
C VAL A 329 -8.95 -24.82 0.89
N LEU A 330 -7.75 -24.19 1.00
CA LEU A 330 -7.27 -23.63 2.27
C LEU A 330 -8.18 -22.54 2.81
N CYS A 331 -8.70 -21.65 1.95
CA CYS A 331 -9.66 -20.62 2.36
C CYS A 331 -10.98 -21.22 2.84
N LEU A 332 -11.49 -22.27 2.18
CA LEU A 332 -12.69 -22.96 2.61
C LEU A 332 -12.50 -23.64 3.98
N THR A 333 -11.36 -24.28 4.23
CA THR A 333 -11.07 -24.84 5.56
C THR A 333 -10.99 -23.78 6.65
N ARG A 334 -10.62 -22.54 6.29
CA ARG A 334 -10.60 -21.35 7.17
C ARG A 334 -11.95 -20.64 7.27
N LYS A 335 -13.01 -21.17 6.65
CA LYS A 335 -14.35 -20.55 6.57
C LYS A 335 -14.35 -19.16 5.92
N GLN A 336 -13.55 -18.98 4.89
CA GLN A 336 -13.44 -17.76 4.11
C GLN A 336 -13.89 -17.98 2.65
N PRO A 337 -15.20 -18.20 2.40
CA PRO A 337 -15.71 -18.54 1.06
C PRO A 337 -15.46 -17.43 0.04
N TYR A 338 -15.57 -16.17 0.44
CA TYR A 338 -15.27 -15.02 -0.43
C TYR A 338 -13.84 -15.08 -0.96
N HIS A 339 -12.83 -15.31 -0.08
CA HIS A 339 -11.43 -15.45 -0.48
C HIS A 339 -11.24 -16.66 -1.42
N ALA A 340 -11.91 -17.77 -1.17
CA ALA A 340 -11.85 -18.93 -2.07
C ALA A 340 -12.35 -18.59 -3.48
N CYS A 341 -13.49 -17.90 -3.60
CA CYS A 341 -13.99 -17.41 -4.88
C CYS A 341 -13.02 -16.44 -5.56
N CYS A 342 -12.42 -15.54 -4.80
CA CYS A 342 -11.42 -14.61 -5.31
C CYS A 342 -10.20 -15.34 -5.89
N GLU A 343 -9.66 -16.35 -5.18
CA GLU A 343 -8.51 -17.14 -5.68
C GLU A 343 -8.86 -17.87 -6.98
N LEU A 344 -10.03 -18.48 -7.08
CA LEU A 344 -10.48 -19.15 -8.31
C LEU A 344 -10.71 -18.19 -9.48
N ALA A 345 -11.09 -16.94 -9.21
CA ALA A 345 -11.29 -15.92 -10.25
C ALA A 345 -9.97 -15.33 -10.77
N LEU A 346 -8.90 -15.29 -9.97
CA LEU A 346 -7.63 -14.62 -10.30
C LEU A 346 -6.98 -15.11 -11.60
N PRO A 347 -6.86 -16.43 -11.90
CA PRO A 347 -6.25 -16.89 -13.14
C PRO A 347 -6.99 -16.38 -14.40
N TRP A 348 -8.30 -16.30 -14.34
CA TRP A 348 -9.14 -15.81 -15.44
C TRP A 348 -9.04 -14.29 -15.59
N ARG A 349 -9.07 -13.56 -14.48
CA ARG A 349 -8.85 -12.11 -14.49
C ARG A 349 -7.47 -11.73 -15.00
N SER A 350 -6.43 -12.55 -14.72
CA SER A 350 -5.09 -12.30 -15.23
C SER A 350 -5.01 -12.33 -16.77
N LEU A 351 -5.83 -13.15 -17.45
CA LEU A 351 -5.91 -13.15 -18.91
C LEU A 351 -6.43 -11.81 -19.44
N LEU A 352 -7.41 -11.21 -18.78
CA LEU A 352 -7.94 -9.88 -19.15
C LEU A 352 -6.87 -8.78 -18.99
N HIS A 353 -5.91 -9.00 -18.12
CA HIS A 353 -4.83 -8.03 -17.85
C HIS A 353 -3.59 -8.19 -18.73
N LEU A 354 -3.51 -9.23 -19.57
CA LEU A 354 -2.33 -9.50 -20.42
C LEU A 354 -1.94 -8.33 -21.33
N PRO A 355 -2.87 -7.61 -22.02
CA PRO A 355 -2.51 -6.46 -22.83
C PRO A 355 -1.86 -5.34 -22.02
N GLY A 356 -2.36 -5.10 -20.79
CA GLY A 356 -1.79 -4.14 -19.85
C GLY A 356 -0.42 -4.59 -19.34
N ALA A 357 -0.27 -5.87 -18.99
CA ALA A 357 1.00 -6.45 -18.57
C ALA A 357 2.07 -6.34 -19.67
N TRP A 358 1.68 -6.50 -20.94
CA TRP A 358 2.59 -6.30 -22.07
C TRP A 358 3.13 -4.88 -22.15
N ARG A 359 2.22 -3.88 -22.08
CA ARG A 359 2.59 -2.46 -22.10
C ARG A 359 3.47 -2.07 -20.91
N ALA A 360 3.08 -2.50 -19.70
CA ALA A 360 3.83 -2.25 -18.48
C ALA A 360 5.23 -2.87 -18.53
N ARG A 361 5.36 -4.13 -19.07
CA ARG A 361 6.64 -4.78 -19.25
C ARG A 361 7.49 -4.09 -20.32
N ALA A 362 6.91 -3.59 -21.41
CA ALA A 362 7.64 -2.83 -22.43
C ALA A 362 8.23 -1.55 -21.82
N ARG A 363 7.44 -0.82 -21.04
CA ARG A 363 7.88 0.38 -20.30
C ARG A 363 8.99 0.05 -19.30
N LEU A 364 8.85 -1.05 -18.54
CA LEU A 364 9.89 -1.52 -17.64
C LEU A 364 11.22 -1.75 -18.36
N ARG A 365 11.19 -2.42 -19.52
CA ARG A 365 12.41 -2.69 -20.33
C ARG A 365 13.02 -1.41 -20.91
N GLU A 366 12.20 -0.50 -21.39
CA GLU A 366 12.64 0.80 -21.94
C GLU A 366 13.41 1.62 -20.90
N GLN A 367 12.92 1.61 -19.64
CA GLN A 367 13.48 2.39 -18.55
C GLN A 367 14.58 1.67 -17.76
N SER A 368 14.75 0.35 -17.97
CA SER A 368 15.76 -0.43 -17.25
C SER A 368 17.16 -0.25 -17.87
N ARG A 369 18.12 0.14 -17.06
CA ARG A 369 19.56 0.16 -17.39
C ARG A 369 20.27 -1.12 -16.95
N VAL A 370 19.72 -1.79 -15.93
CA VAL A 370 20.25 -3.04 -15.37
C VAL A 370 19.22 -4.15 -15.48
N SER A 371 19.68 -5.40 -15.43
CA SER A 371 18.78 -6.56 -15.49
C SER A 371 18.00 -6.74 -14.18
N LEU A 372 16.87 -7.46 -14.23
CA LEU A 372 16.09 -7.82 -13.03
C LEU A 372 16.94 -8.57 -11.99
N LYS A 373 18.04 -9.22 -12.39
CA LYS A 373 18.96 -9.88 -11.46
C LYS A 373 19.67 -8.90 -10.52
N ALA A 374 19.82 -7.63 -10.90
CA ALA A 374 20.42 -6.60 -10.05
C ALA A 374 19.58 -6.33 -8.79
N LEU A 375 18.28 -6.61 -8.82
CA LEU A 375 17.41 -6.52 -7.64
C LEU A 375 17.76 -7.56 -6.55
N ALA A 376 18.65 -8.52 -6.83
CA ALA A 376 19.13 -9.48 -5.84
C ALA A 376 19.79 -8.80 -4.62
N ALA A 377 20.40 -7.63 -4.82
CA ALA A 377 20.95 -6.83 -3.72
C ALA A 377 19.87 -6.31 -2.74
N LEU A 378 18.64 -6.13 -3.23
CA LEU A 378 17.49 -5.69 -2.46
C LEU A 378 16.57 -6.86 -2.05
N GLN A 379 17.01 -8.11 -2.22
CA GLN A 379 16.24 -9.28 -1.83
C GLN A 379 16.36 -9.57 -0.33
N THR A 380 15.31 -10.19 0.19
CA THR A 380 15.32 -10.79 1.52
C THR A 380 16.02 -12.15 1.49
N THR A 381 16.85 -12.43 2.50
CA THR A 381 17.46 -13.74 2.67
C THR A 381 16.44 -14.75 3.22
N ARG A 382 16.69 -16.06 2.99
CA ARG A 382 15.86 -17.14 3.58
C ARG A 382 15.82 -17.06 5.11
N GLN A 383 16.92 -16.64 5.73
CA GLN A 383 17.01 -16.47 7.18
C GLN A 383 16.08 -15.34 7.66
N GLN A 384 16.08 -14.18 6.98
CA GLN A 384 15.18 -13.06 7.31
C GLN A 384 13.71 -13.47 7.17
N ILE A 385 13.35 -14.22 6.12
CA ILE A 385 11.99 -14.73 5.93
C ILE A 385 11.64 -15.74 7.07
N GLY A 386 12.57 -16.59 7.48
CA GLY A 386 12.39 -17.50 8.63
C GLY A 386 12.10 -16.70 9.90
N GLN A 387 12.95 -15.74 10.23
CA GLN A 387 12.80 -14.86 11.41
C GLN A 387 11.48 -14.07 11.37
N TRP A 388 11.08 -13.56 10.19
CA TRP A 388 9.79 -12.89 10.04
C TRP A 388 8.62 -13.83 10.32
N ASN A 389 8.67 -15.08 9.81
CA ASN A 389 7.62 -16.07 10.06
C ASN A 389 7.52 -16.42 11.55
N ASP A 390 8.64 -16.54 12.24
CA ASP A 390 8.67 -16.87 13.67
C ASP A 390 8.13 -15.70 14.52
N ARG A 391 8.53 -14.45 14.21
CA ARG A 391 7.95 -13.25 14.84
C ARG A 391 6.45 -13.14 14.59
N LYS A 392 6.02 -13.34 13.34
CA LYS A 392 4.60 -13.31 12.99
C LYS A 392 3.80 -14.36 13.77
N ARG A 393 4.32 -15.55 13.94
CA ARG A 393 3.67 -16.59 14.75
C ARG A 393 3.60 -16.18 16.22
N ALA A 394 4.72 -15.72 16.79
CA ALA A 394 4.78 -15.27 18.18
C ALA A 394 3.79 -14.11 18.42
N PHE A 395 3.72 -13.14 17.52
CA PHE A 395 2.81 -12.02 17.60
C PHE A 395 1.33 -12.41 17.52
N LEU A 396 0.99 -13.33 16.61
CA LEU A 396 -0.36 -13.88 16.50
C LEU A 396 -0.73 -14.71 17.73
N ASP A 397 0.20 -15.47 18.27
CA ASP A 397 0.00 -16.26 19.49
C ASP A 397 -0.23 -15.33 20.71
N GLN A 398 0.48 -14.21 20.81
CA GLN A 398 0.26 -13.20 21.86
C GLN A 398 -1.11 -12.55 21.76
N ARG A 399 -1.57 -12.19 20.58
CA ARG A 399 -2.92 -11.62 20.34
C ARG A 399 -4.04 -12.65 20.54
N GLY A 400 -3.74 -13.94 20.35
CA GLY A 400 -4.71 -15.04 20.52
C GLY A 400 -4.80 -15.61 21.93
N THR A 401 -3.95 -15.21 22.87
CA THR A 401 -3.95 -15.74 24.22
C THR A 401 -5.04 -15.14 25.10
N VAL A 402 -6.23 -15.68 24.99
CA VAL A 402 -6.94 -16.04 26.23
C VAL A 402 -5.97 -16.96 26.99
N ILE A 403 -5.54 -16.58 28.19
CA ILE A 403 -4.65 -17.36 29.04
C ILE A 403 -5.38 -18.67 29.43
N LEU A 404 -5.33 -19.63 28.50
CA LEU A 404 -5.85 -20.97 28.75
C LEU A 404 -4.81 -21.68 29.63
N SER A 405 -5.25 -22.21 30.75
CA SER A 405 -4.42 -23.08 31.58
C SER A 405 -3.81 -24.19 30.71
N PRO A 406 -2.60 -24.71 31.02
CA PRO A 406 -1.98 -25.78 30.24
C PRO A 406 -2.91 -26.98 30.01
N LEU A 407 -3.75 -27.28 30.99
CA LEU A 407 -4.76 -28.34 30.92
C LEU A 407 -5.87 -28.05 29.88
N ALA A 408 -6.38 -26.83 29.86
CA ALA A 408 -7.40 -26.39 28.91
C ALA A 408 -6.85 -26.37 27.47
N LYS A 409 -5.57 -25.97 27.29
CA LYS A 409 -4.84 -26.03 26.02
C LYS A 409 -4.68 -27.47 25.51
N ALA A 410 -4.37 -28.41 26.41
CA ALA A 410 -4.27 -29.85 26.09
C ALA A 410 -5.64 -30.42 25.68
N HIS A 411 -6.72 -30.06 26.39
CA HIS A 411 -8.09 -30.49 26.05
C HIS A 411 -8.57 -29.93 24.73
N LEU A 412 -8.29 -28.66 24.43
CA LEU A 412 -8.61 -28.04 23.13
C LEU A 412 -7.83 -28.70 21.99
N ARG A 413 -6.53 -28.98 22.19
CA ARG A 413 -5.71 -29.69 21.20
C ARG A 413 -6.25 -31.09 20.94
N LYS A 414 -6.65 -31.82 21.98
CA LYS A 414 -7.22 -33.18 21.87
C LYS A 414 -8.60 -33.16 21.16
N ARG A 415 -9.45 -32.14 21.42
CA ARG A 415 -10.72 -31.94 20.70
C ARG A 415 -10.50 -31.59 19.23
N LEU A 416 -9.55 -30.69 18.93
CA LEU A 416 -9.18 -30.33 17.56
C LEU A 416 -8.63 -31.56 16.81
N MET A 417 -7.71 -32.32 17.39
CA MET A 417 -7.16 -33.53 16.77
C MET A 417 -8.26 -34.58 16.51
N ARG A 418 -9.22 -34.79 17.43
CA ARG A 418 -10.36 -35.70 17.19
C ARG A 418 -11.26 -35.19 16.02
N ARG A 419 -11.57 -33.90 15.96
CA ARG A 419 -12.41 -33.35 14.88
C ARG A 419 -11.69 -33.44 13.54
N TRP A 420 -10.42 -33.06 13.47
CA TRP A 420 -9.62 -33.20 12.26
C TRP A 420 -9.38 -34.65 11.86
N GLY A 421 -9.12 -35.54 12.82
CA GLY A 421 -8.98 -36.96 12.57
C GLY A 421 -10.23 -37.57 11.95
N LEU A 422 -11.42 -37.23 12.47
CA LEU A 422 -12.68 -37.68 11.90
C LEU A 422 -12.92 -37.08 10.50
N ALA A 423 -12.62 -35.82 10.28
CA ALA A 423 -12.77 -35.18 8.96
C ALA A 423 -11.80 -35.79 7.92
N ILE A 424 -10.56 -36.02 8.31
CA ILE A 424 -9.56 -36.70 7.46
C ILE A 424 -9.97 -38.13 7.18
N ALA A 425 -10.40 -38.89 8.20
CA ALA A 425 -10.86 -40.25 8.02
C ALA A 425 -12.07 -40.33 7.09
N SER A 426 -13.07 -39.44 7.24
CA SER A 426 -14.23 -39.41 6.34
C SER A 426 -13.85 -38.99 4.91
N ALA A 427 -12.91 -38.07 4.75
CA ALA A 427 -12.40 -37.69 3.42
C ALA A 427 -11.62 -38.83 2.75
N VAL A 428 -10.79 -39.54 3.50
CA VAL A 428 -10.06 -40.75 3.00
C VAL A 428 -11.03 -41.87 2.62
N ILE A 429 -12.08 -42.12 3.43
CA ILE A 429 -13.10 -43.13 3.13
C ILE A 429 -13.88 -42.72 1.88
N ALA A 430 -14.31 -41.44 1.78
CA ALA A 430 -14.99 -40.95 0.60
C ALA A 430 -14.12 -41.03 -0.67
N PHE A 431 -12.84 -40.67 -0.56
CA PHE A 431 -11.90 -40.80 -1.66
C PHE A 431 -11.67 -42.26 -2.08
N ALA A 432 -11.47 -43.15 -1.10
CA ALA A 432 -11.33 -44.59 -1.37
C ALA A 432 -12.60 -45.15 -2.03
N TRP A 433 -13.76 -44.71 -1.59
CA TRP A 433 -15.05 -45.10 -2.18
C TRP A 433 -15.19 -44.61 -3.63
N ILE A 434 -14.82 -43.36 -3.92
CA ILE A 434 -14.80 -42.84 -5.29
C ILE A 434 -13.81 -43.62 -6.16
N VAL A 435 -12.60 -43.88 -5.67
CA VAL A 435 -11.60 -44.70 -6.39
C VAL A 435 -12.13 -46.12 -6.64
N PHE A 436 -12.81 -46.71 -5.67
CA PHE A 436 -13.43 -48.04 -5.83
C PHE A 436 -14.54 -48.01 -6.88
N LEU A 437 -15.47 -47.08 -6.84
CA LEU A 437 -16.55 -46.96 -7.80
C LEU A 437 -16.05 -46.69 -9.24
N TYR A 438 -15.03 -45.92 -9.39
CA TYR A 438 -14.46 -45.57 -10.70
C TYR A 438 -13.20 -46.35 -11.06
N TRP A 439 -12.91 -47.46 -10.32
CA TRP A 439 -11.70 -48.24 -10.53
C TRP A 439 -11.51 -48.71 -11.98
N ASN A 440 -12.56 -49.18 -12.61
CA ASN A 440 -12.50 -49.61 -13.99
C ASN A 440 -12.21 -48.49 -14.98
N VAL A 441 -12.72 -47.27 -14.72
CA VAL A 441 -12.43 -46.08 -15.51
C VAL A 441 -10.97 -45.64 -15.31
N LEU A 442 -10.53 -45.60 -14.07
CA LEU A 442 -9.15 -45.25 -13.74
C LEU A 442 -8.17 -46.25 -14.37
N ARG A 443 -8.47 -47.55 -14.26
CA ARG A 443 -7.64 -48.61 -14.87
C ARG A 443 -7.59 -48.48 -16.39
N SER A 444 -8.69 -48.15 -17.08
CA SER A 444 -8.71 -47.96 -18.53
C SER A 444 -7.90 -46.72 -18.95
N VAL A 445 -7.95 -45.64 -18.20
CA VAL A 445 -7.14 -44.44 -18.43
C VAL A 445 -5.65 -44.74 -18.31
N PHE A 446 -5.24 -45.46 -17.26
CA PHE A 446 -3.82 -45.81 -17.05
C PHE A 446 -3.31 -46.91 -17.96
N SER A 447 -4.18 -47.78 -18.50
CA SER A 447 -3.81 -48.81 -19.46
C SER A 447 -3.81 -48.38 -20.94
N GLY A 448 -4.17 -47.10 -21.20
CA GLY A 448 -4.27 -46.57 -22.56
C GLY A 448 -5.41 -47.20 -23.39
N ALA A 449 -6.31 -47.96 -22.77
CA ALA A 449 -7.49 -48.49 -23.43
C ALA A 449 -8.52 -47.37 -23.67
N SER A 450 -9.11 -47.35 -24.88
CA SER A 450 -10.13 -46.35 -25.20
C SER A 450 -11.28 -46.40 -24.24
N ILE A 451 -11.72 -45.25 -23.74
CA ILE A 451 -12.81 -45.07 -22.77
C ILE A 451 -14.19 -45.45 -23.41
N TYR A 452 -14.21 -45.74 -24.70
CA TYR A 452 -15.36 -46.26 -25.45
C TYR A 452 -15.50 -47.75 -25.21
N SER A 453 -15.94 -48.17 -24.03
CA SER A 453 -16.46 -49.52 -23.81
C SER A 453 -17.94 -49.43 -23.51
N GLN A 454 -18.68 -50.04 -24.33
CA GLN A 454 -20.03 -50.68 -24.33
C GLN A 454 -21.07 -50.42 -23.20
N THR A 455 -20.82 -49.54 -22.22
CA THR A 455 -21.72 -49.32 -21.07
C THR A 455 -22.58 -48.08 -21.17
N LEU A 456 -22.64 -47.42 -22.33
CA LEU A 456 -23.45 -46.22 -22.56
C LEU A 456 -24.46 -46.37 -23.72
N LEU A 457 -24.65 -47.59 -24.25
CA LEU A 457 -25.76 -47.85 -25.13
C LEU A 457 -26.90 -48.43 -24.30
N PRO A 458 -28.13 -47.82 -24.31
CA PRO A 458 -29.31 -48.51 -23.80
C PRO A 458 -29.47 -49.77 -24.63
N THR A 459 -29.44 -50.90 -23.97
CA THR A 459 -29.95 -52.13 -24.58
C THR A 459 -31.44 -51.99 -24.67
N ASP A 460 -31.97 -52.09 -25.89
CA ASP A 460 -33.39 -52.25 -26.19
C ASP A 460 -34.04 -53.35 -25.36
#